data_3a76450d27e43171de1e0d8278845f58
#
_entry.id   3a76450d27e43171de1e0d8278845f58
#
_cell.length_a   1.000
_cell.length_b   1.000
_cell.length_c   1.000
_cell.angle_alpha   90.00
_cell.angle_beta   90.00
_cell.angle_gamma   90.00
#
_symmetry.space_group_name_H-M   'P 1'
#
loop_
_entity.id
_entity.type
_entity.pdbx_description
1 polymer ?
#
loop_
_entity_poly.entity_id
_entity_poly.type
_entity_poly.pdbx_seq_one_letter_code
_entity_poly.pdbx_strand_id
1 'polypeptide(L)'
;MATNLSVNINKIATLRNARGENAPDLLQVAMDCERMGANGITVHPRPDERHIKRDDVYKLRPLVRTEFNIEGYPGPEFMDLVLKVKPEQVTLVPDAADALTSNAGWNVIDNLEFLTTIVDRLHDAGIRASIFVDPDPEQIKAAAATGTDRVELYTKPYADNYATAAQAAVAPYIEASRAAHRAGLGVNAGHDLNLDNLKFFHEQVPYLDEVSIGHALVCDALYLGLAETIKRYRDCLK
;
A
#
# COMPACT_ATOMS: atom_id res chain seq x y z
N MET A 1 9.16 16.98 2.37
CA MET A 1 7.98 16.90 1.48
C MET A 1 6.81 16.42 2.32
N ALA A 2 5.57 16.72 1.95
CA ALA A 2 4.42 16.21 2.72
C ALA A 2 4.22 14.73 2.36
N THR A 3 4.00 13.89 3.38
CA THR A 3 3.67 12.47 3.19
C THR A 3 2.21 12.31 2.77
N ASN A 4 1.94 11.54 1.73
CA ASN A 4 0.60 11.28 1.23
C ASN A 4 -0.12 10.19 2.05
N LEU A 5 -1.45 10.32 2.15
CA LEU A 5 -2.33 9.27 2.68
C LEU A 5 -3.05 8.57 1.52
N SER A 6 -2.75 7.32 1.27
CA SER A 6 -3.57 6.42 0.43
C SER A 6 -4.51 5.60 1.32
N VAL A 7 -5.80 5.59 0.98
CA VAL A 7 -6.80 4.80 1.72
C VAL A 7 -7.00 3.46 1.04
N ASN A 8 -6.60 2.39 1.74
CA ASN A 8 -6.84 1.04 1.27
C ASN A 8 -8.29 0.61 1.61
N ILE A 9 -9.12 0.44 0.59
CA ILE A 9 -10.57 0.19 0.72
C ILE A 9 -10.94 -1.30 0.71
N ASN A 10 -9.98 -2.22 0.84
CA ASN A 10 -10.24 -3.66 0.84
C ASN A 10 -11.27 -4.08 1.90
N LYS A 11 -11.24 -3.50 3.12
CA LYS A 11 -12.17 -3.86 4.21
C LYS A 11 -13.59 -3.34 3.96
N ILE A 12 -13.74 -2.25 3.22
CA ILE A 12 -15.04 -1.79 2.72
C ILE A 12 -15.64 -2.84 1.78
N ALA A 13 -14.84 -3.36 0.85
CA ALA A 13 -15.27 -4.44 -0.03
C ALA A 13 -15.59 -5.74 0.72
N THR A 14 -14.83 -6.07 1.78
CA THR A 14 -15.14 -7.22 2.66
C THR A 14 -16.53 -7.06 3.29
N LEU A 15 -16.83 -5.87 3.81
CA LEU A 15 -18.14 -5.58 4.42
C LEU A 15 -19.27 -5.67 3.39
N ARG A 16 -19.09 -5.12 2.20
CA ARG A 16 -20.03 -5.24 1.08
C ARG A 16 -20.30 -6.72 0.72
N ASN A 17 -19.24 -7.51 0.62
CA ASN A 17 -19.34 -8.91 0.19
C ASN A 17 -20.05 -9.79 1.24
N ALA A 18 -20.08 -9.38 2.51
CA ALA A 18 -20.70 -10.15 3.59
C ALA A 18 -22.21 -10.38 3.40
N ARG A 19 -22.91 -9.52 2.62
CA ARG A 19 -24.35 -9.67 2.33
C ARG A 19 -24.68 -9.90 0.87
N GLY A 20 -23.71 -9.77 -0.04
CA GLY A 20 -23.94 -9.93 -1.49
C GLY A 20 -24.69 -8.79 -2.17
N GLU A 21 -24.97 -7.70 -1.46
CA GLU A 21 -25.54 -6.44 -1.96
C GLU A 21 -24.42 -5.41 -2.21
N ASN A 22 -24.76 -4.24 -2.79
CA ASN A 22 -23.82 -3.13 -2.96
C ASN A 22 -23.83 -2.14 -1.78
N ALA A 23 -23.79 -2.66 -0.56
CA ALA A 23 -23.79 -1.86 0.67
C ALA A 23 -22.68 -2.35 1.63
N PRO A 24 -21.70 -1.48 1.97
CA PRO A 24 -21.50 -0.11 1.46
C PRO A 24 -21.14 -0.08 -0.04
N ASP A 25 -21.53 1.00 -0.74
CA ASP A 25 -21.14 1.22 -2.14
C ASP A 25 -19.64 1.56 -2.20
N LEU A 26 -18.86 0.61 -2.72
CA LEU A 26 -17.40 0.72 -2.78
C LEU A 26 -16.93 1.91 -3.63
N LEU A 27 -17.61 2.17 -4.75
CA LEU A 27 -17.26 3.25 -5.66
C LEU A 27 -17.53 4.61 -5.02
N GLN A 28 -18.67 4.71 -4.34
CA GLN A 28 -19.01 5.92 -3.59
C GLN A 28 -18.03 6.17 -2.45
N VAL A 29 -17.64 5.13 -1.70
CA VAL A 29 -16.66 5.27 -0.62
C VAL A 29 -15.30 5.74 -1.15
N ALA A 30 -14.84 5.23 -2.29
CA ALA A 30 -13.58 5.69 -2.90
C ALA A 30 -13.63 7.20 -3.21
N MET A 31 -14.68 7.67 -3.88
CA MET A 31 -14.88 9.09 -4.19
C MET A 31 -15.02 9.94 -2.92
N ASP A 32 -15.65 9.40 -1.87
CA ASP A 32 -15.79 10.08 -0.58
C ASP A 32 -14.44 10.23 0.12
N CYS A 33 -13.59 9.20 0.10
CA CYS A 33 -12.24 9.27 0.65
C CYS A 33 -11.44 10.41 -0.01
N GLU A 34 -11.47 10.53 -1.34
CA GLU A 34 -10.81 11.61 -2.06
C GLU A 34 -11.38 12.99 -1.68
N ARG A 35 -12.71 13.14 -1.62
CA ARG A 35 -13.36 14.39 -1.19
C ARG A 35 -13.00 14.79 0.23
N MET A 36 -12.77 13.82 1.10
CA MET A 36 -12.33 14.01 2.50
C MET A 36 -10.82 14.26 2.61
N GLY A 37 -10.09 14.18 1.50
CA GLY A 37 -8.70 14.59 1.38
C GLY A 37 -7.69 13.46 1.35
N ALA A 38 -8.08 12.22 1.07
CA ALA A 38 -7.14 11.17 0.71
C ALA A 38 -6.35 11.56 -0.55
N ASN A 39 -5.06 11.24 -0.57
CA ASN A 39 -4.16 11.51 -1.69
C ASN A 39 -4.10 10.34 -2.67
N GLY A 40 -4.62 9.18 -2.28
CA GLY A 40 -4.68 7.98 -3.10
C GLY A 40 -5.73 6.99 -2.61
N ILE A 41 -6.07 6.07 -3.50
CA ILE A 41 -6.91 4.90 -3.22
C ILE A 41 -6.09 3.65 -3.54
N THR A 42 -5.99 2.76 -2.57
CA THR A 42 -5.31 1.47 -2.74
C THR A 42 -6.31 0.31 -2.71
N VAL A 43 -6.12 -0.64 -3.61
CA VAL A 43 -6.89 -1.89 -3.69
C VAL A 43 -5.99 -3.10 -3.92
N HIS A 44 -6.39 -4.27 -3.38
CA HIS A 44 -5.70 -5.53 -3.61
C HIS A 44 -6.69 -6.59 -4.13
N PRO A 45 -6.87 -6.72 -5.46
CA PRO A 45 -7.72 -7.75 -6.05
C PRO A 45 -7.04 -9.12 -5.97
N ARG A 46 -7.26 -9.83 -4.86
CA ARG A 46 -6.72 -11.18 -4.68
C ARG A 46 -7.36 -12.18 -5.66
N PRO A 47 -6.68 -13.28 -6.01
CA PRO A 47 -7.21 -14.26 -6.95
C PRO A 47 -8.56 -14.87 -6.55
N ASP A 48 -8.84 -15.00 -5.25
CA ASP A 48 -10.09 -15.52 -4.70
C ASP A 48 -11.21 -14.47 -4.55
N GLU A 49 -10.94 -13.20 -4.89
CA GLU A 49 -11.89 -12.09 -4.82
C GLU A 49 -12.59 -11.92 -3.45
N ARG A 50 -11.93 -12.33 -2.35
CA ARG A 50 -12.52 -12.29 -0.99
C ARG A 50 -12.95 -10.88 -0.55
N HIS A 51 -12.40 -9.84 -1.16
CA HIS A 51 -12.76 -8.43 -0.94
C HIS A 51 -12.91 -7.67 -2.26
N ILE A 52 -11.86 -7.05 -2.80
CA ILE A 52 -11.89 -6.39 -4.11
C ILE A 52 -12.04 -7.45 -5.21
N LYS A 53 -13.03 -7.25 -6.08
CA LYS A 53 -13.24 -8.04 -7.29
C LYS A 53 -12.53 -7.37 -8.47
N ARG A 54 -12.20 -8.14 -9.51
CA ARG A 54 -11.62 -7.57 -10.74
C ARG A 54 -12.52 -6.52 -11.39
N ASP A 55 -13.83 -6.75 -11.35
CA ASP A 55 -14.84 -5.81 -11.86
C ASP A 55 -14.84 -4.49 -11.09
N ASP A 56 -14.57 -4.51 -9.78
CA ASP A 56 -14.42 -3.30 -8.98
C ASP A 56 -13.26 -2.44 -9.49
N VAL A 57 -12.13 -3.07 -9.84
CA VAL A 57 -10.94 -2.35 -10.31
C VAL A 57 -11.23 -1.59 -11.62
N TYR A 58 -11.91 -2.25 -12.57
CA TYR A 58 -12.32 -1.60 -13.80
C TYR A 58 -13.29 -0.43 -13.57
N LYS A 59 -14.21 -0.57 -12.60
CA LYS A 59 -15.18 0.47 -12.27
C LYS A 59 -14.56 1.63 -11.49
N LEU A 60 -13.57 1.37 -10.63
CA LEU A 60 -12.85 2.39 -9.87
C LEU A 60 -11.97 3.25 -10.77
N ARG A 61 -11.30 2.68 -11.76
CA ARG A 61 -10.33 3.39 -12.62
C ARG A 61 -10.85 4.73 -13.17
N PRO A 62 -12.04 4.83 -13.79
CA PRO A 62 -12.54 6.10 -14.32
C PRO A 62 -13.00 7.09 -13.24
N LEU A 63 -13.15 6.65 -11.98
CA LEU A 63 -13.69 7.46 -10.88
C LEU A 63 -12.61 8.04 -9.98
N VAL A 64 -11.53 7.28 -9.72
CA VAL A 64 -10.39 7.74 -8.91
C VAL A 64 -9.65 8.85 -9.67
N ARG A 65 -9.46 9.99 -9.00
CA ARG A 65 -8.86 11.21 -9.56
C ARG A 65 -7.48 11.51 -8.99
N THR A 66 -7.19 10.96 -7.83
CA THR A 66 -5.88 11.02 -7.18
C THR A 66 -5.02 9.84 -7.63
N GLU A 67 -4.11 9.36 -6.81
CA GLU A 67 -3.33 8.18 -7.12
C GLU A 67 -4.16 6.90 -6.96
N PHE A 68 -4.23 6.06 -7.99
CA PHE A 68 -4.79 4.72 -7.91
C PHE A 68 -3.65 3.71 -7.81
N ASN A 69 -3.52 3.05 -6.66
CA ASN A 69 -2.54 2.00 -6.41
C ASN A 69 -3.22 0.62 -6.39
N ILE A 70 -2.67 -0.33 -7.16
CA ILE A 70 -3.16 -1.72 -7.18
C ILE A 70 -2.07 -2.64 -6.66
N GLU A 71 -2.34 -3.31 -5.54
CA GLU A 71 -1.44 -4.29 -4.93
C GLU A 71 -1.73 -5.69 -5.47
N GLY A 72 -0.70 -6.51 -5.65
CA GLY A 72 -0.89 -7.92 -5.98
C GLY A 72 0.38 -8.68 -6.31
N TYR A 73 0.25 -10.02 -6.30
CA TYR A 73 1.30 -10.89 -6.81
C TYR A 73 1.33 -10.81 -8.34
N PRO A 74 2.50 -10.61 -8.97
CA PRO A 74 2.61 -10.37 -10.41
C PRO A 74 2.46 -11.64 -11.27
N GLY A 75 1.42 -12.41 -11.01
CA GLY A 75 1.02 -13.53 -11.86
C GLY A 75 0.37 -13.06 -13.17
N PRO A 76 0.19 -13.97 -14.17
CA PRO A 76 -0.31 -13.59 -15.49
C PRO A 76 -1.63 -12.82 -15.46
N GLU A 77 -2.59 -13.27 -14.66
CA GLU A 77 -3.92 -12.65 -14.58
C GLU A 77 -3.89 -11.26 -13.91
N PHE A 78 -3.02 -11.08 -12.90
CA PHE A 78 -2.82 -9.77 -12.27
C PHE A 78 -2.15 -8.80 -13.23
N MET A 79 -1.11 -9.24 -13.95
CA MET A 79 -0.44 -8.43 -14.95
C MET A 79 -1.38 -8.03 -16.08
N ASP A 80 -2.23 -8.95 -16.56
CA ASP A 80 -3.27 -8.62 -17.55
C ASP A 80 -4.24 -7.55 -17.06
N LEU A 81 -4.64 -7.62 -15.79
CA LEU A 81 -5.53 -6.63 -15.18
C LEU A 81 -4.85 -5.25 -15.14
N VAL A 82 -3.66 -5.13 -14.55
CA VAL A 82 -3.01 -3.83 -14.33
C VAL A 82 -2.56 -3.19 -15.63
N LEU A 83 -2.13 -3.97 -16.63
CA LEU A 83 -1.76 -3.45 -17.94
C LEU A 83 -2.97 -2.93 -18.74
N LYS A 84 -4.18 -3.46 -18.49
CA LYS A 84 -5.43 -2.94 -19.07
C LYS A 84 -5.93 -1.70 -18.34
N VAL A 85 -5.88 -1.71 -17.00
CA VAL A 85 -6.39 -0.63 -16.15
C VAL A 85 -5.48 0.59 -16.16
N LYS A 86 -4.16 0.39 -16.24
CA LYS A 86 -3.13 1.42 -16.19
C LYS A 86 -3.31 2.36 -14.99
N PRO A 87 -3.18 1.84 -13.76
CA PRO A 87 -3.19 2.68 -12.56
C PRO A 87 -1.94 3.58 -12.52
N GLU A 88 -1.94 4.55 -11.63
CA GLU A 88 -0.77 5.38 -11.38
C GLU A 88 0.37 4.60 -10.77
N GLN A 89 0.06 3.60 -9.92
CA GLN A 89 1.05 2.74 -9.27
C GLN A 89 0.57 1.28 -9.19
N VAL A 90 1.52 0.36 -9.26
CA VAL A 90 1.35 -1.04 -8.88
C VAL A 90 2.35 -1.38 -7.78
N THR A 91 1.85 -1.90 -6.65
CA THR A 91 2.68 -2.45 -5.58
C THR A 91 2.74 -3.97 -5.70
N LEU A 92 3.95 -4.49 -5.97
CA LEU A 92 4.21 -5.92 -6.11
C LEU A 92 4.35 -6.56 -4.73
N VAL A 93 3.48 -7.52 -4.40
CA VAL A 93 3.51 -8.26 -3.12
C VAL A 93 3.79 -9.75 -3.35
N PRO A 94 4.55 -10.43 -2.45
CA PRO A 94 4.94 -11.82 -2.64
C PRO A 94 3.86 -12.84 -2.21
N ASP A 95 2.63 -12.38 -1.94
CA ASP A 95 1.60 -13.18 -1.33
C ASP A 95 1.19 -14.39 -2.18
N ALA A 96 1.34 -15.58 -1.64
CA ALA A 96 0.71 -16.76 -2.19
C ALA A 96 -0.83 -16.60 -2.20
N ALA A 97 -1.51 -17.28 -3.14
CA ALA A 97 -2.96 -17.15 -3.32
C ALA A 97 -3.77 -17.51 -2.04
N ASP A 98 -3.25 -18.40 -1.20
CA ASP A 98 -3.84 -18.89 0.04
C ASP A 98 -3.45 -18.06 1.29
N ALA A 99 -2.52 -17.11 1.18
CA ALA A 99 -2.13 -16.27 2.31
C ALA A 99 -3.32 -15.45 2.83
N LEU A 100 -3.54 -15.46 4.15
CA LEU A 100 -4.64 -14.68 4.78
C LEU A 100 -4.41 -13.17 4.65
N THR A 101 -3.17 -12.74 4.85
CA THR A 101 -2.69 -11.37 4.71
C THR A 101 -1.20 -11.40 4.39
N SER A 102 -0.65 -10.30 3.89
CA SER A 102 0.79 -10.17 3.66
C SER A 102 1.52 -10.32 5.00
N ASN A 103 2.51 -11.20 5.06
CA ASN A 103 3.22 -11.55 6.28
C ASN A 103 4.75 -11.45 6.15
N ALA A 104 5.25 -11.10 4.98
CA ALA A 104 6.67 -10.83 4.69
C ALA A 104 6.78 -9.99 3.41
N GLY A 105 7.86 -9.23 3.28
CA GLY A 105 8.27 -8.59 2.04
C GLY A 105 8.87 -9.60 1.04
N TRP A 106 9.13 -9.14 -0.19
CA TRP A 106 9.87 -9.91 -1.17
C TRP A 106 11.29 -10.23 -0.69
N ASN A 107 11.75 -11.45 -0.91
CA ASN A 107 13.17 -11.71 -1.02
C ASN A 107 13.60 -11.27 -2.43
N VAL A 108 13.95 -9.99 -2.55
CA VAL A 108 14.26 -9.37 -3.84
C VAL A 108 15.55 -9.94 -4.42
N ILE A 109 16.52 -10.28 -3.57
CA ILE A 109 17.82 -10.84 -3.98
C ILE A 109 17.60 -12.12 -4.79
N ASP A 110 16.78 -13.04 -4.27
CA ASP A 110 16.53 -14.33 -4.92
C ASP A 110 15.56 -14.22 -6.11
N ASN A 111 14.82 -13.11 -6.22
CA ASN A 111 13.82 -12.88 -7.28
C ASN A 111 14.18 -11.72 -8.21
N LEU A 112 15.45 -11.32 -8.25
CA LEU A 112 15.90 -10.11 -8.94
C LEU A 112 15.50 -10.11 -10.44
N GLU A 113 15.82 -11.15 -11.17
CA GLU A 113 15.53 -11.25 -12.61
C GLU A 113 14.03 -11.24 -12.89
N PHE A 114 13.24 -11.97 -12.08
CA PHE A 114 11.79 -12.00 -12.19
C PHE A 114 11.19 -10.62 -11.96
N LEU A 115 11.55 -9.95 -10.87
CA LEU A 115 11.03 -8.63 -10.52
C LEU A 115 11.47 -7.56 -11.54
N THR A 116 12.71 -7.61 -12.04
CA THR A 116 13.18 -6.73 -13.12
C THR A 116 12.26 -6.86 -14.35
N THR A 117 11.99 -8.09 -14.80
CA THR A 117 11.10 -8.32 -15.95
C THR A 117 9.71 -7.77 -15.73
N ILE A 118 9.17 -7.85 -14.51
CA ILE A 118 7.85 -7.31 -14.17
C ILE A 118 7.87 -5.78 -14.15
N VAL A 119 8.90 -5.19 -13.53
CA VAL A 119 9.07 -3.72 -13.46
C VAL A 119 9.18 -3.13 -14.87
N ASP A 120 10.00 -3.72 -15.75
CA ASP A 120 10.13 -3.28 -17.15
C ASP A 120 8.77 -3.26 -17.87
N ARG A 121 7.96 -4.31 -17.70
CA ARG A 121 6.62 -4.39 -18.30
C ARG A 121 5.66 -3.33 -17.77
N LEU A 122 5.76 -2.97 -16.48
CA LEU A 122 4.96 -1.89 -15.90
C LEU A 122 5.40 -0.53 -16.47
N HIS A 123 6.71 -0.30 -16.56
CA HIS A 123 7.28 0.93 -17.13
C HIS A 123 6.92 1.10 -18.62
N ASP A 124 6.96 0.03 -19.41
CA ASP A 124 6.54 0.05 -20.82
C ASP A 124 5.06 0.47 -20.98
N ALA A 125 4.24 0.22 -19.96
CA ALA A 125 2.84 0.65 -19.92
C ALA A 125 2.64 2.05 -19.31
N GLY A 126 3.71 2.70 -18.82
CA GLY A 126 3.68 3.98 -18.13
C GLY A 126 3.15 3.91 -16.69
N ILE A 127 3.33 2.76 -16.03
CA ILE A 127 2.87 2.50 -14.66
C ILE A 127 4.08 2.55 -13.72
N ARG A 128 3.99 3.31 -12.62
CA ARG A 128 5.00 3.34 -11.57
C ARG A 128 5.01 2.02 -10.80
N ALA A 129 6.19 1.44 -10.59
CA ALA A 129 6.37 0.20 -9.84
C ALA A 129 6.79 0.48 -8.39
N SER A 130 6.20 -0.24 -7.44
CA SER A 130 6.61 -0.30 -6.04
C SER A 130 6.77 -1.75 -5.63
N ILE A 131 7.81 -2.08 -4.85
CA ILE A 131 8.04 -3.44 -4.36
C ILE A 131 7.85 -3.47 -2.84
N PHE A 132 6.97 -4.36 -2.37
CA PHE A 132 6.72 -4.58 -0.94
C PHE A 132 7.88 -5.37 -0.32
N VAL A 133 8.57 -4.79 0.67
CA VAL A 133 9.81 -5.34 1.23
C VAL A 133 9.84 -5.23 2.75
N ASP A 134 10.58 -6.12 3.39
CA ASP A 134 10.98 -5.93 4.78
C ASP A 134 11.97 -4.75 4.91
N PRO A 135 12.07 -4.10 6.08
CA PRO A 135 12.96 -2.96 6.31
C PRO A 135 14.44 -3.41 6.44
N ASP A 136 14.96 -4.05 5.39
CA ASP A 136 16.33 -4.57 5.27
C ASP A 136 17.07 -3.80 4.17
N PRO A 137 18.18 -3.09 4.49
CA PRO A 137 18.96 -2.34 3.52
C PRO A 137 19.49 -3.17 2.33
N GLU A 138 19.76 -4.46 2.50
CA GLU A 138 20.23 -5.32 1.40
C GLU A 138 19.08 -5.63 0.43
N GLN A 139 17.87 -5.87 0.94
CA GLN A 139 16.67 -6.03 0.10
C GLN A 139 16.32 -4.72 -0.62
N ILE A 140 16.46 -3.58 0.04
CA ILE A 140 16.27 -2.24 -0.57
C ILE A 140 17.27 -2.01 -1.73
N LYS A 141 18.53 -2.35 -1.52
CA LYS A 141 19.55 -2.24 -2.57
C LYS A 141 19.25 -3.16 -3.76
N ALA A 142 18.81 -4.39 -3.49
CA ALA A 142 18.38 -5.30 -4.54
C ALA A 142 17.13 -4.77 -5.27
N ALA A 143 16.17 -4.17 -4.55
CA ALA A 143 15.00 -3.54 -5.17
C ALA A 143 15.42 -2.42 -6.13
N ALA A 144 16.38 -1.58 -5.77
CA ALA A 144 16.88 -0.55 -6.67
C ALA A 144 17.48 -1.14 -7.96
N ALA A 145 18.12 -2.31 -7.87
CA ALA A 145 18.69 -2.99 -9.04
C ALA A 145 17.63 -3.54 -10.01
N THR A 146 16.37 -3.70 -9.59
CA THR A 146 15.25 -4.05 -10.49
C THR A 146 14.78 -2.89 -11.36
N GLY A 147 15.19 -1.66 -11.05
CA GLY A 147 14.69 -0.44 -11.69
C GLY A 147 13.36 0.07 -11.13
N THR A 148 12.83 -0.52 -10.05
CA THR A 148 11.58 -0.05 -9.42
C THR A 148 11.66 1.42 -9.00
N ASP A 149 10.53 2.12 -8.96
CA ASP A 149 10.49 3.55 -8.58
C ASP A 149 10.41 3.73 -7.07
N ARG A 150 9.75 2.80 -6.38
CA ARG A 150 9.49 2.86 -4.94
C ARG A 150 9.67 1.51 -4.26
N VAL A 151 9.81 1.56 -2.97
CA VAL A 151 9.61 0.40 -2.08
C VAL A 151 8.51 0.73 -1.09
N GLU A 152 7.73 -0.30 -0.71
CA GLU A 152 6.76 -0.21 0.38
C GLU A 152 7.24 -1.07 1.54
N LEU A 153 7.50 -0.42 2.69
CA LEU A 153 8.04 -1.08 3.87
C LEU A 153 6.94 -1.80 4.65
N TYR A 154 7.14 -3.09 4.92
CA TYR A 154 6.25 -3.89 5.76
C TYR A 154 6.34 -3.47 7.22
N THR A 155 5.24 -3.00 7.82
CA THR A 155 5.26 -2.30 9.11
C THR A 155 4.72 -3.10 10.30
N LYS A 156 4.30 -4.35 10.10
CA LYS A 156 3.79 -5.16 11.23
C LYS A 156 4.78 -5.34 12.37
N PRO A 157 6.08 -5.65 12.13
CA PRO A 157 7.05 -5.75 13.23
C PRO A 157 7.18 -4.45 14.03
N TYR A 158 7.05 -3.29 13.39
CA TYR A 158 6.98 -2.02 14.09
C TYR A 158 5.72 -1.90 14.94
N ALA A 159 4.55 -2.14 14.35
CA ALA A 159 3.27 -2.02 15.03
C ALA A 159 3.16 -2.94 16.26
N ASP A 160 3.62 -4.19 16.14
CA ASP A 160 3.60 -5.17 17.24
C ASP A 160 4.49 -4.77 18.41
N ASN A 161 5.59 -4.07 18.16
CA ASN A 161 6.57 -3.69 19.19
C ASN A 161 6.46 -2.21 19.63
N TYR A 162 5.63 -1.41 18.96
CA TYR A 162 5.52 0.02 19.22
C TYR A 162 5.20 0.35 20.66
N ALA A 163 4.21 -0.31 21.27
CA ALA A 163 3.74 -0.01 22.62
C ALA A 163 4.80 -0.25 23.71
N THR A 164 5.75 -1.14 23.46
CA THR A 164 6.76 -1.55 24.45
C THR A 164 8.16 -1.01 24.16
N ALA A 165 8.51 -0.77 22.91
CA ALA A 165 9.86 -0.42 22.49
C ALA A 165 9.89 0.45 21.21
N ALA A 166 9.13 1.55 21.17
CA ALA A 166 8.92 2.36 19.96
C ALA A 166 10.22 2.76 19.24
N GLN A 167 11.25 3.21 19.96
CA GLN A 167 12.54 3.62 19.37
C GLN A 167 13.29 2.45 18.74
N ALA A 168 13.30 1.28 19.40
CA ALA A 168 13.93 0.09 18.84
C ALA A 168 13.13 -0.46 17.64
N ALA A 169 11.80 -0.41 17.73
CA ALA A 169 10.91 -0.87 16.68
C ALA A 169 11.02 -0.05 15.39
N VAL A 170 11.23 1.28 15.48
CA VAL A 170 11.33 2.15 14.31
C VAL A 170 12.73 2.18 13.68
N ALA A 171 13.76 1.80 14.42
CA ALA A 171 15.15 1.92 13.97
C ALA A 171 15.44 1.24 12.62
N PRO A 172 14.99 0.01 12.33
CA PRO A 172 15.19 -0.61 11.01
C PRO A 172 14.55 0.20 9.87
N TYR A 173 13.41 0.85 10.11
CA TYR A 173 12.69 1.65 9.10
C TYR A 173 13.43 2.94 8.76
N ILE A 174 14.09 3.56 9.75
CA ILE A 174 14.95 4.72 9.53
C ILE A 174 16.12 4.36 8.61
N GLU A 175 16.77 3.23 8.86
CA GLU A 175 17.91 2.78 8.04
C GLU A 175 17.45 2.34 6.64
N ALA A 176 16.34 1.61 6.52
CA ALA A 176 15.76 1.21 5.24
C ALA A 176 15.38 2.43 4.39
N SER A 177 14.70 3.43 4.99
CA SER A 177 14.32 4.65 4.30
C SER A 177 15.54 5.45 3.81
N ARG A 178 16.58 5.55 4.63
CA ARG A 178 17.84 6.17 4.21
C ARG A 178 18.53 5.41 3.09
N ALA A 179 18.50 4.08 3.12
CA ALA A 179 19.04 3.23 2.07
C ALA A 179 18.27 3.43 0.75
N ALA A 180 16.93 3.44 0.80
CA ALA A 180 16.08 3.71 -0.35
C ALA A 180 16.36 5.08 -0.97
N HIS A 181 16.41 6.12 -0.15
CA HIS A 181 16.72 7.48 -0.62
C HIS A 181 18.09 7.57 -1.29
N ARG A 182 19.15 6.95 -0.70
CA ARG A 182 20.49 6.90 -1.33
C ARG A 182 20.49 6.15 -2.66
N ALA A 183 19.59 5.19 -2.82
CA ALA A 183 19.43 4.41 -4.05
C ALA A 183 18.52 5.10 -5.08
N GLY A 184 17.96 6.27 -4.77
CA GLY A 184 17.06 7.02 -5.65
C GLY A 184 15.62 6.52 -5.66
N LEU A 185 15.24 5.69 -4.69
CA LEU A 185 13.89 5.15 -4.55
C LEU A 185 13.01 6.05 -3.68
N GLY A 186 11.73 6.16 -4.03
CA GLY A 186 10.69 6.65 -3.13
C GLY A 186 10.36 5.60 -2.05
N VAL A 187 9.80 6.06 -0.93
CA VAL A 187 9.48 5.23 0.24
C VAL A 187 8.01 5.31 0.58
N ASN A 188 7.32 4.18 0.45
CA ASN A 188 5.98 3.97 0.97
C ASN A 188 6.05 3.09 2.22
N ALA A 189 5.01 3.15 3.05
CA ALA A 189 4.81 2.25 4.18
C ALA A 189 3.31 1.99 4.39
N GLY A 190 2.96 0.89 5.01
CA GLY A 190 1.55 0.60 5.20
C GLY A 190 1.29 -0.57 6.11
N HIS A 191 0.13 -1.20 5.93
CA HIS A 191 -0.40 -2.38 6.56
C HIS A 191 -0.92 -2.13 8.00
N ASP A 192 -0.09 -2.12 9.04
CA ASP A 192 -0.51 -2.08 10.45
C ASP A 192 -0.35 -0.71 11.13
N LEU A 193 -0.12 0.35 10.34
CA LEU A 193 -0.11 1.72 10.85
C LEU A 193 -1.52 2.16 11.26
N ASN A 194 -1.61 2.87 12.40
CA ASN A 194 -2.86 3.32 13.00
C ASN A 194 -2.69 4.68 13.71
N LEU A 195 -3.76 5.24 14.31
CA LEU A 195 -3.71 6.55 14.97
C LEU A 195 -2.77 6.61 16.18
N ASP A 196 -2.43 5.47 16.81
CA ASP A 196 -1.54 5.45 17.96
C ASP A 196 -0.06 5.51 17.54
N ASN A 197 0.30 4.86 16.41
CA ASN A 197 1.70 4.64 16.03
C ASN A 197 2.16 5.46 14.79
N LEU A 198 1.23 5.96 13.97
CA LEU A 198 1.54 6.61 12.69
C LEU A 198 2.31 7.92 12.87
N LYS A 199 1.91 8.77 13.81
CA LYS A 199 2.57 10.06 14.02
C LYS A 199 4.04 9.88 14.37
N PHE A 200 4.34 9.00 15.31
CA PHE A 200 5.71 8.71 15.70
C PHE A 200 6.50 8.10 14.53
N PHE A 201 5.90 7.18 13.75
CA PHE A 201 6.54 6.61 12.56
C PHE A 201 6.92 7.71 11.57
N HIS A 202 5.97 8.60 11.24
CA HIS A 202 6.20 9.72 10.32
C HIS A 202 7.28 10.69 10.81
N GLU A 203 7.31 11.01 12.10
CA GLU A 203 8.32 11.91 12.69
C GLU A 203 9.73 11.30 12.70
N GLN A 204 9.85 9.96 12.75
CA GLN A 204 11.15 9.29 12.87
C GLN A 204 11.69 8.81 11.54
N VAL A 205 10.84 8.37 10.60
CA VAL A 205 11.24 7.81 9.31
C VAL A 205 11.39 8.93 8.28
N PRO A 206 12.61 9.28 7.87
CA PRO A 206 12.82 10.33 6.88
C PRO A 206 12.40 9.85 5.48
N TYR A 207 12.16 10.79 4.56
CA TYR A 207 11.89 10.52 3.13
C TYR A 207 10.65 9.65 2.87
N LEU A 208 9.69 9.63 3.80
CA LEU A 208 8.44 8.90 3.64
C LEU A 208 7.53 9.65 2.66
N ASP A 209 7.27 9.07 1.49
CA ASP A 209 6.44 9.69 0.45
C ASP A 209 4.95 9.42 0.67
N GLU A 210 4.60 8.21 1.08
CA GLU A 210 3.21 7.79 1.22
C GLU A 210 3.02 6.73 2.30
N VAL A 211 1.82 6.74 2.90
CA VAL A 211 1.34 5.62 3.72
C VAL A 211 0.03 5.07 3.15
N SER A 212 -0.08 3.74 3.03
CA SER A 212 -1.29 3.03 2.60
C SER A 212 -1.93 2.35 3.81
N ILE A 213 -3.09 2.84 4.25
CA ILE A 213 -3.73 2.37 5.50
C ILE A 213 -5.15 1.88 5.21
N GLY A 214 -5.44 0.64 5.63
CA GLY A 214 -6.74 0.00 5.38
C GLY A 214 -7.45 -0.42 6.65
N HIS A 215 -7.06 -1.55 7.25
CA HIS A 215 -7.82 -2.17 8.33
C HIS A 215 -8.04 -1.23 9.52
N ALA A 216 -7.00 -0.61 10.04
CA ALA A 216 -7.08 0.28 11.17
C ALA A 216 -7.96 1.51 10.87
N LEU A 217 -7.79 2.13 9.70
CA LEU A 217 -8.59 3.28 9.29
C LEU A 217 -10.08 2.93 9.21
N VAL A 218 -10.44 1.77 8.66
CA VAL A 218 -11.86 1.33 8.59
C VAL A 218 -12.41 1.03 9.99
N CYS A 219 -11.63 0.41 10.88
CA CYS A 219 -12.04 0.19 12.27
C CYS A 219 -12.29 1.52 12.99
N ASP A 220 -11.41 2.49 12.87
CA ASP A 220 -11.57 3.82 13.47
C ASP A 220 -12.80 4.54 12.91
N ALA A 221 -13.07 4.38 11.61
CA ALA A 221 -14.22 5.00 10.95
C ALA A 221 -15.57 4.50 11.46
N LEU A 222 -15.64 3.29 12.02
CA LEU A 222 -16.86 2.78 12.67
C LEU A 222 -17.26 3.59 13.92
N TYR A 223 -16.29 4.23 14.58
CA TYR A 223 -16.53 5.01 15.80
C TYR A 223 -16.49 6.52 15.54
N LEU A 224 -15.67 6.98 14.62
CA LEU A 224 -15.43 8.41 14.38
C LEU A 224 -16.19 8.94 13.15
N GLY A 225 -16.65 8.05 12.28
CA GLY A 225 -17.08 8.39 10.93
C GLY A 225 -15.90 8.63 10.00
N LEU A 226 -16.08 8.36 8.71
CA LEU A 226 -14.99 8.34 7.72
C LEU A 226 -14.27 9.69 7.57
N ALA A 227 -15.01 10.79 7.56
CA ALA A 227 -14.44 12.14 7.38
C ALA A 227 -13.48 12.54 8.52
N GLU A 228 -13.90 12.35 9.77
CA GLU A 228 -13.05 12.65 10.93
C GLU A 228 -11.84 11.72 10.99
N THR A 229 -12.03 10.45 10.63
CA THR A 229 -10.94 9.48 10.57
C THR A 229 -9.87 9.90 9.57
N ILE A 230 -10.23 10.16 8.32
CA ILE A 230 -9.28 10.60 7.29
C ILE A 230 -8.56 11.88 7.73
N LYS A 231 -9.29 12.83 8.31
CA LYS A 231 -8.68 14.05 8.84
C LYS A 231 -7.61 13.75 9.91
N ARG A 232 -7.90 12.86 10.89
CA ARG A 232 -6.94 12.50 11.95
C ARG A 232 -5.70 11.81 11.41
N TYR A 233 -5.87 10.87 10.45
CA TYR A 233 -4.72 10.23 9.81
C TYR A 233 -3.85 11.23 9.06
N ARG A 234 -4.45 12.17 8.34
CA ARG A 234 -3.72 13.26 7.68
C ARG A 234 -3.03 14.20 8.68
N ASP A 235 -3.63 14.44 9.85
CA ASP A 235 -3.02 15.26 10.89
C ASP A 235 -1.78 14.59 11.51
N CYS A 236 -1.70 13.26 11.51
CA CYS A 236 -0.49 12.51 11.90
C CYS A 236 0.68 12.67 10.90
N LEU A 237 0.40 13.11 9.66
CA LEU A 237 1.37 13.24 8.55
C LEU A 237 1.82 14.70 8.29
N LYS A 238 1.62 15.59 9.27
CA LYS A 238 1.99 17.01 9.17
C LYS A 238 3.27 17.33 9.89
#